data_25b84614e93f9abad4926e5100a6b1d9
#
_entry.id   25b84614e93f9abad4926e5100a6b1d9
#
_cell.length_a   1.000
_cell.length_b   1.000
_cell.length_c   1.000
_cell.angle_alpha   90.00
_cell.angle_beta   90.00
_cell.angle_gamma   90.00
#
_symmetry.space_group_name_H-M   'P 1'
#
loop_
_entity.id
_entity.type
_entity.pdbx_description
1 polymer ?
#
loop_
_entity_poly.entity_id
_entity_poly.type
_entity_poly.pdbx_seq_one_letter_code
_entity_poly.pdbx_strand_id
1 'polypeptide(L)'
;MFASLALFAATKAHAATYHSQACTITGTSGPDILFGTPGRDVICGLGGSDRIDGGRGNDVLIGGAGADLLGGGEGSDLLYGGPGNDKLQGDGGNDAVYGGAGQDTIWAWDGYADRLNGGSGVDHAWKDKLDRVTEVERFG
;
A
#
# COMPACT_ATOMS: atom_id res chain seq x y z
N MET A 1 -20.12 -9.89 -0.30
CA MET A 1 -20.60 -9.76 -1.68
C MET A 1 -20.01 -8.57 -2.41
N PHE A 2 -19.93 -7.42 -1.79
CA PHE A 2 -19.33 -6.22 -2.39
C PHE A 2 -17.78 -6.22 -2.45
N ALA A 3 -17.14 -6.98 -1.58
CA ALA A 3 -15.68 -7.08 -1.53
C ALA A 3 -15.07 -7.68 -2.79
N SER A 4 -15.78 -8.58 -3.50
CA SER A 4 -15.25 -9.21 -4.71
C SER A 4 -15.15 -8.26 -5.91
N LEU A 5 -16.04 -7.27 -6.01
CA LEU A 5 -15.97 -6.25 -7.04
C LEU A 5 -14.82 -5.26 -6.79
N ALA A 6 -14.52 -5.00 -5.54
CA ALA A 6 -13.41 -4.17 -5.15
C ALA A 6 -12.05 -4.77 -5.54
N LEU A 7 -11.93 -6.08 -5.63
CA LEU A 7 -10.68 -6.76 -5.97
C LEU A 7 -10.28 -6.65 -7.44
N PHE A 8 -11.18 -6.25 -8.32
CA PHE A 8 -10.92 -6.22 -9.77
C PHE A 8 -10.49 -4.87 -10.31
N ALA A 9 -10.86 -3.79 -9.67
CA ALA A 9 -10.48 -2.48 -10.13
C ALA A 9 -9.37 -1.93 -9.23
N ALA A 10 -8.12 -2.00 -9.64
CA ALA A 10 -7.01 -1.31 -8.97
C ALA A 10 -7.17 0.21 -9.13
N THR A 11 -8.25 0.75 -8.62
CA THR A 11 -8.61 2.15 -8.69
C THR A 11 -8.79 2.74 -7.30
N LYS A 12 -8.90 4.06 -7.22
CA LYS A 12 -9.20 4.79 -5.97
C LYS A 12 -10.39 4.21 -5.18
N ALA A 13 -11.35 3.60 -5.88
CA ALA A 13 -12.51 2.97 -5.27
C ALA A 13 -12.15 1.77 -4.39
N HIS A 14 -11.01 1.13 -4.63
CA HIS A 14 -10.54 0.00 -3.82
C HIS A 14 -10.15 0.40 -2.42
N ALA A 15 -9.32 1.42 -2.27
CA ALA A 15 -8.92 1.92 -0.97
C ALA A 15 -10.17 2.34 -0.17
N ALA A 16 -11.10 3.06 -0.81
CA ALA A 16 -12.36 3.45 -0.20
C ALA A 16 -13.21 2.24 0.25
N THR A 17 -13.15 1.13 -0.48
CA THR A 17 -13.90 -0.08 -0.13
C THR A 17 -13.25 -0.82 1.05
N TYR A 18 -11.93 -0.79 1.13
CA TYR A 18 -11.24 -1.37 2.28
C TYR A 18 -11.45 -0.61 3.58
N HIS A 19 -11.73 0.69 3.52
CA HIS A 19 -12.14 1.46 4.70
C HIS A 19 -13.44 0.97 5.35
N SER A 20 -14.24 0.19 4.63
CA SER A 20 -15.43 -0.44 5.20
C SER A 20 -15.12 -1.72 5.98
N GLN A 21 -13.93 -2.27 5.83
CA GLN A 21 -13.45 -3.36 6.68
C GLN A 21 -12.90 -2.76 7.97
N ALA A 22 -13.24 -3.36 9.09
CA ALA A 22 -12.82 -2.85 10.39
C ALA A 22 -11.30 -2.78 10.48
N CYS A 23 -10.75 -1.57 10.51
CA CYS A 23 -9.34 -1.36 10.79
C CYS A 23 -9.05 -1.81 12.23
N THR A 24 -7.98 -2.57 12.40
CA THR A 24 -7.51 -2.95 13.74
C THR A 24 -6.76 -1.78 14.39
N ILE A 25 -6.13 -0.95 13.55
CA ILE A 25 -5.44 0.26 13.96
C ILE A 25 -5.91 1.40 13.05
N THR A 26 -6.33 2.50 13.63
CA THR A 26 -6.90 3.63 12.88
C THR A 26 -6.24 4.94 13.30
N GLY A 27 -5.76 5.69 12.33
CA GLY A 27 -5.27 7.04 12.50
C GLY A 27 -6.36 8.10 12.56
N THR A 28 -6.00 9.32 12.27
CA THR A 28 -6.85 10.50 12.30
C THR A 28 -6.98 11.13 10.90
N SER A 29 -7.47 12.36 10.83
CA SER A 29 -7.44 13.14 9.59
C SER A 29 -6.16 13.99 9.44
N GLY A 30 -5.24 13.91 10.37
CA GLY A 30 -3.96 14.60 10.38
C GLY A 30 -2.79 13.60 10.34
N PRO A 31 -1.55 14.08 10.29
CA PRO A 31 -0.38 13.21 10.19
C PRO A 31 -0.24 12.29 11.41
N ASP A 32 -0.12 10.99 11.15
CA ASP A 32 -0.01 9.95 12.17
C ASP A 32 1.27 9.10 12.00
N ILE A 33 1.65 8.44 13.07
CA ILE A 33 2.68 7.38 13.06
C ILE A 33 2.05 6.13 13.66
N LEU A 34 1.82 5.12 12.81
CA LEU A 34 1.10 3.91 13.17
C LEU A 34 2.00 2.69 13.01
N PHE A 35 1.94 1.78 13.98
CA PHE A 35 2.68 0.53 13.98
C PHE A 35 1.74 -0.65 14.17
N GLY A 36 1.95 -1.69 13.37
CA GLY A 36 1.27 -2.96 13.53
C GLY A 36 1.80 -3.78 14.71
N THR A 37 1.19 -4.91 14.89
CA THR A 37 1.56 -5.95 15.86
C THR A 37 2.35 -7.08 15.16
N PRO A 38 2.83 -8.13 15.87
CA PRO A 38 3.41 -9.29 15.19
C PRO A 38 2.43 -10.19 14.44
N GLY A 39 1.13 -9.91 14.49
CA GLY A 39 0.07 -10.65 13.80
C GLY A 39 -0.52 -9.85 12.66
N ARG A 40 -1.50 -10.42 11.98
CA ARG A 40 -2.18 -9.75 10.89
C ARG A 40 -2.96 -8.52 11.38
N ASP A 41 -2.64 -7.37 10.78
CA ASP A 41 -3.30 -6.11 11.05
C ASP A 41 -4.01 -5.53 9.83
N VAL A 42 -4.97 -4.65 10.08
CA VAL A 42 -5.56 -3.75 9.09
C VAL A 42 -5.37 -2.33 9.60
N ILE A 43 -4.45 -1.60 9.00
CA ILE A 43 -4.05 -0.27 9.46
C ILE A 43 -4.55 0.78 8.48
N CYS A 44 -5.29 1.76 8.98
CA CYS A 44 -5.88 2.83 8.18
C CYS A 44 -5.38 4.20 8.65
N GLY A 45 -4.64 4.91 7.81
CA GLY A 45 -4.15 6.27 8.10
C GLY A 45 -5.27 7.30 8.06
N LEU A 46 -6.17 7.19 7.10
CA LEU A 46 -7.30 8.06 6.79
C LEU A 46 -6.89 9.31 6.02
N GLY A 47 -6.24 10.24 6.61
CA GLY A 47 -5.81 11.46 5.95
C GLY A 47 -4.69 12.17 6.69
N GLY A 48 -4.00 13.02 5.97
CA GLY A 48 -2.76 13.60 6.45
C GLY A 48 -1.58 12.94 5.73
N SER A 49 -0.38 13.23 6.14
CA SER A 49 0.81 12.53 5.64
C SER A 49 1.29 11.56 6.71
N ASP A 50 0.94 10.30 6.53
CA ASP A 50 1.09 9.28 7.54
C ASP A 50 2.35 8.45 7.36
N ARG A 51 2.83 7.89 8.44
CA ARG A 51 3.85 6.84 8.45
C ARG A 51 3.24 5.58 9.05
N ILE A 52 3.19 4.52 8.27
CA ILE A 52 2.57 3.24 8.65
C ILE A 52 3.60 2.12 8.47
N ASP A 53 3.75 1.31 9.49
CA ASP A 53 4.64 0.14 9.50
C ASP A 53 3.83 -1.08 9.97
N GLY A 54 3.66 -2.06 9.09
CA GLY A 54 2.90 -3.28 9.37
C GLY A 54 3.59 -4.19 10.39
N GLY A 55 4.89 -4.35 10.24
CA GLY A 55 5.70 -5.15 11.16
C GLY A 55 5.87 -6.59 10.71
N ARG A 56 5.35 -7.53 11.46
CA ARG A 56 5.29 -8.93 11.08
C ARG A 56 3.85 -9.34 10.89
N GLY A 57 3.59 -10.19 9.91
CA GLY A 57 2.24 -10.68 9.65
C GLY A 57 1.90 -10.52 8.19
N ASN A 58 0.70 -10.84 7.83
CA ASN A 58 0.18 -10.55 6.50
C ASN A 58 -0.80 -9.39 6.63
N ASP A 59 -0.28 -8.18 6.47
CA ASP A 59 -0.95 -6.96 6.86
C ASP A 59 -1.68 -6.29 5.70
N VAL A 60 -2.62 -5.42 6.02
CA VAL A 60 -3.27 -4.53 5.07
C VAL A 60 -3.04 -3.09 5.53
N LEU A 61 -2.30 -2.33 4.75
CA LEU A 61 -1.97 -0.95 5.04
C LEU A 61 -2.70 -0.02 4.06
N ILE A 62 -3.40 0.95 4.57
CA ILE A 62 -4.15 1.94 3.80
C ILE A 62 -3.71 3.32 4.25
N GLY A 63 -2.94 4.01 3.42
CA GLY A 63 -2.49 5.39 3.70
C GLY A 63 -3.69 6.33 3.76
N GLY A 64 -4.39 6.46 2.67
CA GLY A 64 -5.55 7.33 2.59
C GLY A 64 -5.27 8.57 1.75
N ALA A 65 -5.69 9.73 2.22
CA ALA A 65 -5.46 10.97 1.49
C ALA A 65 -4.25 11.72 2.07
N GLY A 66 -3.28 11.98 1.23
CA GLY A 66 -2.06 12.69 1.64
C GLY A 66 -0.82 12.09 1.01
N ALA A 67 0.33 12.48 1.47
CA ALA A 67 1.59 11.88 1.01
C ALA A 67 2.11 10.94 2.10
N ASP A 68 1.86 9.65 1.90
CA ASP A 68 2.04 8.63 2.92
C ASP A 68 3.34 7.84 2.74
N LEU A 69 3.83 7.26 3.82
CA LEU A 69 4.97 6.36 3.84
C LEU A 69 4.52 5.03 4.46
N LEU A 70 4.42 3.98 3.64
CA LEU A 70 3.97 2.67 4.03
C LEU A 70 5.10 1.65 3.92
N GLY A 71 5.33 0.88 4.99
CA GLY A 71 6.21 -0.28 5.02
C GLY A 71 5.43 -1.53 5.44
N GLY A 72 5.42 -2.57 4.61
CA GLY A 72 4.73 -3.82 4.91
C GLY A 72 5.41 -4.59 6.04
N GLY A 73 6.67 -4.89 5.86
CA GLY A 73 7.48 -5.62 6.84
C GLY A 73 7.72 -7.08 6.43
N GLU A 74 7.64 -7.99 7.39
CA GLU A 74 7.77 -9.43 7.10
C GLU A 74 6.38 -10.05 6.87
N GLY A 75 6.17 -10.65 5.72
CA GLY A 75 4.91 -11.35 5.41
C GLY A 75 4.44 -11.10 3.99
N SER A 76 3.23 -11.49 3.69
CA SER A 76 2.63 -11.16 2.41
C SER A 76 1.60 -10.06 2.62
N ASP A 77 2.01 -8.85 2.29
CA ASP A 77 1.30 -7.63 2.65
C ASP A 77 0.50 -7.05 1.49
N LEU A 78 -0.45 -6.22 1.83
CA LEU A 78 -1.29 -5.51 0.89
C LEU A 78 -1.25 -4.02 1.22
N LEU A 79 -0.60 -3.23 0.36
CA LEU A 79 -0.39 -1.80 0.56
C LEU A 79 -1.22 -0.99 -0.43
N TYR A 80 -1.95 -0.01 0.08
CA TYR A 80 -2.66 1.01 -0.70
C TYR A 80 -2.21 2.40 -0.26
N GLY A 81 -1.54 3.13 -1.14
CA GLY A 81 -1.21 4.54 -0.89
C GLY A 81 -2.46 5.39 -0.83
N GLY A 82 -3.13 5.55 -1.94
CA GLY A 82 -4.35 6.33 -2.07
C GLY A 82 -4.19 7.56 -2.95
N PRO A 83 -4.93 8.64 -2.70
CA PRO A 83 -4.70 9.91 -3.37
C PRO A 83 -3.55 10.67 -2.72
N GLY A 84 -2.50 10.93 -3.47
CA GLY A 84 -1.33 11.68 -3.00
C GLY A 84 -0.06 11.18 -3.66
N ASN A 85 1.07 11.66 -3.22
CA ASN A 85 2.37 11.20 -3.70
C ASN A 85 2.98 10.30 -2.63
N ASP A 86 2.75 9.00 -2.78
CA ASP A 86 3.03 8.03 -1.74
C ASP A 86 4.37 7.34 -1.92
N LYS A 87 4.88 6.82 -0.82
CA LYS A 87 6.07 6.00 -0.78
C LYS A 87 5.73 4.66 -0.15
N LEU A 88 5.85 3.59 -0.94
CA LEU A 88 5.43 2.26 -0.54
C LEU A 88 6.58 1.27 -0.65
N GLN A 89 6.77 0.49 0.38
CA GLN A 89 7.77 -0.56 0.44
C GLN A 89 7.14 -1.84 0.99
N GLY A 90 7.18 -2.92 0.19
CA GLY A 90 6.64 -4.22 0.61
C GLY A 90 7.48 -4.85 1.70
N ASP A 91 8.79 -4.70 1.60
CA ASP A 91 9.79 -5.40 2.39
C ASP A 91 9.78 -6.92 2.08
N GLY A 92 9.81 -7.79 3.07
CA GLY A 92 10.09 -9.20 2.83
C GLY A 92 8.86 -10.08 2.69
N GLY A 93 8.68 -10.66 1.53
CA GLY A 93 7.59 -11.57 1.20
C GLY A 93 6.98 -11.28 -0.15
N ASN A 94 5.89 -11.94 -0.48
CA ASN A 94 5.21 -11.69 -1.76
C ASN A 94 4.08 -10.70 -1.56
N ASP A 95 4.34 -9.46 -1.93
CA ASP A 95 3.47 -8.35 -1.61
C ASP A 95 2.59 -7.89 -2.77
N ALA A 96 1.52 -7.19 -2.46
CA ALA A 96 0.71 -6.50 -3.43
C ALA A 96 0.65 -5.01 -3.08
N VAL A 97 1.23 -4.19 -3.96
CA VAL A 97 1.42 -2.76 -3.72
C VAL A 97 0.67 -1.95 -4.77
N TYR A 98 -0.17 -1.05 -4.32
CA TYR A 98 -0.97 -0.14 -5.14
C TYR A 98 -0.68 1.30 -4.73
N GLY A 99 -0.06 2.06 -5.62
CA GLY A 99 0.23 3.48 -5.39
C GLY A 99 -1.06 4.28 -5.27
N GLY A 100 -1.84 4.33 -6.33
CA GLY A 100 -3.12 5.02 -6.32
C GLY A 100 -3.16 6.17 -7.31
N ALA A 101 -3.33 7.37 -6.83
CA ALA A 101 -3.35 8.55 -7.67
C ALA A 101 -2.34 9.59 -7.20
N GLY A 102 -1.44 9.93 -8.08
CA GLY A 102 -0.38 10.88 -7.81
C GLY A 102 0.92 10.44 -8.44
N GLN A 103 2.01 10.88 -7.87
CA GLN A 103 3.35 10.43 -8.26
C GLN A 103 3.90 9.55 -7.16
N ASP A 104 3.74 8.24 -7.36
CA ASP A 104 4.08 7.28 -6.34
C ASP A 104 5.47 6.70 -6.53
N THR A 105 6.04 6.27 -5.44
CA THR A 105 7.36 5.63 -5.41
C THR A 105 7.23 4.29 -4.70
N ILE A 106 7.56 3.22 -5.43
CA ILE A 106 7.42 1.85 -4.94
C ILE A 106 8.80 1.18 -4.89
N TRP A 107 9.13 0.59 -3.76
CA TRP A 107 10.32 -0.24 -3.58
C TRP A 107 9.94 -1.69 -3.33
N ALA A 108 10.42 -2.58 -4.20
CA ALA A 108 10.16 -4.01 -4.18
C ALA A 108 11.41 -4.81 -4.57
N TRP A 109 12.59 -4.33 -4.18
CA TRP A 109 13.85 -4.99 -4.52
C TRP A 109 14.35 -5.82 -3.34
N ASP A 110 13.69 -6.94 -3.11
CA ASP A 110 13.94 -7.79 -1.93
C ASP A 110 14.18 -9.28 -2.28
N GLY A 111 13.98 -9.66 -3.54
CA GLY A 111 14.15 -11.04 -4.01
C GLY A 111 12.92 -11.91 -3.91
N TYR A 112 11.77 -11.34 -3.59
CA TYR A 112 10.47 -12.00 -3.61
C TYR A 112 9.66 -11.61 -4.85
N ALA A 113 8.50 -12.20 -5.05
CA ALA A 113 7.68 -11.99 -6.23
C ALA A 113 6.49 -11.09 -5.91
N ASP A 114 6.63 -9.81 -6.18
CA ASP A 114 5.63 -8.81 -5.86
C ASP A 114 4.71 -8.48 -7.03
N ARG A 115 3.59 -7.90 -6.68
CA ARG A 115 2.61 -7.36 -7.63
C ARG A 115 2.49 -5.87 -7.41
N LEU A 116 2.99 -5.09 -8.36
CA LEU A 116 3.08 -3.64 -8.27
C LEU A 116 2.13 -2.98 -9.26
N ASN A 117 1.35 -2.05 -8.78
CA ASN A 117 0.51 -1.19 -9.59
C ASN A 117 0.69 0.26 -9.14
N GLY A 118 1.25 1.11 -10.02
CA GLY A 118 1.43 2.53 -9.71
C GLY A 118 0.10 3.27 -9.63
N GLY A 119 -0.79 2.98 -10.56
CA GLY A 119 -2.08 3.67 -10.64
C GLY A 119 -2.10 4.79 -11.65
N SER A 120 -2.65 5.92 -11.28
CA SER A 120 -2.75 7.08 -12.16
C SER A 120 -1.77 8.18 -11.75
N GLY A 121 -0.93 8.57 -12.68
CA GLY A 121 0.09 9.59 -12.46
C GLY A 121 1.39 9.19 -13.13
N VAL A 122 2.50 9.71 -12.66
CA VAL A 122 3.83 9.32 -13.13
C VAL A 122 4.54 8.62 -11.98
N ASP A 123 4.52 7.30 -12.02
CA ASP A 123 5.00 6.48 -10.93
C ASP A 123 6.39 5.91 -11.20
N HIS A 124 7.10 5.64 -10.12
CA HIS A 124 8.44 5.09 -10.17
C HIS A 124 8.52 3.82 -9.31
N ALA A 125 8.99 2.71 -9.90
CA ALA A 125 9.19 1.47 -9.18
C ALA A 125 10.63 0.96 -9.30
N TRP A 126 11.24 0.62 -8.17
CA TRP A 126 12.43 -0.21 -8.10
C TRP A 126 12.01 -1.63 -7.79
N LYS A 127 12.33 -2.54 -8.71
CA LYS A 127 11.86 -3.91 -8.68
C LYS A 127 12.96 -4.88 -9.06
N ASP A 128 12.78 -6.13 -8.74
CA ASP A 128 13.62 -7.23 -9.23
C ASP A 128 13.00 -8.00 -10.40
N LYS A 129 13.58 -9.16 -10.72
CA LYS A 129 13.15 -9.96 -11.88
C LYS A 129 11.87 -10.76 -11.63
N LEU A 130 11.51 -10.94 -10.38
CA LEU A 130 10.37 -11.78 -9.98
C LEU A 130 9.06 -10.99 -9.99
N ASP A 131 9.15 -9.66 -9.94
CA ASP A 131 8.01 -8.79 -9.79
C ASP A 131 7.17 -8.64 -11.05
N ARG A 132 5.88 -8.51 -10.84
CA ARG A 132 4.92 -8.17 -11.88
C ARG A 132 4.45 -6.74 -11.71
N VAL A 133 4.63 -5.93 -12.75
CA VAL A 133 4.35 -4.51 -12.69
C VAL A 133 3.29 -4.11 -13.71
N THR A 134 2.36 -3.29 -13.29
CA THR A 134 1.34 -2.66 -14.12
C THR A 134 1.22 -1.19 -13.77
N GLU A 135 0.86 -0.35 -14.74
CA GLU A 135 0.62 1.08 -14.55
C GLU A 135 1.77 1.80 -13.81
N VAL A 136 3.00 1.55 -14.23
CA VAL A 136 4.20 2.26 -13.76
C VAL A 136 4.97 2.76 -14.97
N GLU A 137 5.29 4.04 -15.00
CA GLU A 137 5.92 4.69 -16.14
C GLU A 137 7.45 4.68 -16.08
N ARG A 138 8.03 4.54 -14.90
CA ARG A 138 9.47 4.58 -14.68
C ARG A 138 9.97 3.44 -13.82
N PHE A 139 11.10 2.88 -14.22
CA PHE A 139 11.80 1.82 -13.49
C PHE A 139 13.19 2.29 -13.08
N GLY A 140 13.56 1.99 -11.87
CA GLY A 140 14.90 2.18 -11.35
C GLY A 140 15.79 0.95 -11.48
#